data_8566592d6c3405b688cc6d37f4a2cfec
#
_entry.id   8566592d6c3405b688cc6d37f4a2cfec
#
_cell.length_a   1.000
_cell.length_b   1.000
_cell.length_c   1.000
_cell.angle_alpha   90.00
_cell.angle_beta   90.00
_cell.angle_gamma   90.00
#
_symmetry.space_group_name_H-M   'P 1'
#
loop_
_entity.id
_entity.type
_entity.pdbx_description
1 polymer ?
#
loop_
_entity_poly.entity_id
_entity_poly.type
_entity_poly.pdbx_seq_one_letter_code
_entity_poly.pdbx_strand_id
1 'polypeptide(L)'
;MANYAKTTVGKEGRVELHEKLGLTGAEISVNELPAGAGVPFVHSHKENEEIYGILAGKGKAVIDGETVDLTAGDWLRIAPAAKRQFFAADDSGITYLCI
;
A
#
# COMPACT_ATOMS: atom_id res chain seq x y z
N MET A 1 -5.34 -32.19 4.58
CA MET A 1 -4.91 -30.95 3.87
C MET A 1 -5.96 -29.87 4.05
N ALA A 2 -5.56 -28.71 4.51
CA ALA A 2 -6.49 -27.62 4.73
C ALA A 2 -6.77 -26.85 3.44
N ASN A 3 -7.99 -26.32 3.30
CA ASN A 3 -8.38 -25.46 2.19
C ASN A 3 -8.17 -23.98 2.50
N TYR A 4 -7.37 -23.68 3.51
CA TYR A 4 -7.07 -22.30 3.87
C TYR A 4 -5.64 -22.19 4.42
N ALA A 5 -5.12 -20.99 4.41
CA ALA A 5 -3.87 -20.63 5.09
C ALA A 5 -4.11 -19.35 5.89
N LYS A 6 -3.41 -19.23 7.01
CA LYS A 6 -3.55 -18.06 7.88
C LYS A 6 -2.16 -17.53 8.27
N THR A 7 -2.02 -16.22 8.27
CA THR A 7 -0.84 -15.55 8.81
C THR A 7 -1.28 -14.31 9.59
N THR A 8 -0.37 -13.70 10.31
CA THR A 8 -0.63 -12.48 11.07
C THR A 8 0.43 -11.46 10.70
N VAL A 9 -0.01 -10.23 10.43
CA VAL A 9 0.88 -9.11 10.12
C VAL A 9 1.00 -8.23 11.35
N GLY A 10 2.24 -8.02 11.79
CA GLY A 10 2.56 -7.07 12.87
C GLY A 10 3.00 -5.73 12.30
N LYS A 11 3.71 -4.95 13.11
CA LYS A 11 4.22 -3.64 12.72
C LYS A 11 5.62 -3.79 12.10
N GLU A 12 5.67 -4.22 10.86
CA GLU A 12 6.93 -4.58 10.19
C GLU A 12 7.33 -3.61 9.07
N GLY A 13 6.59 -2.49 8.91
CA GLY A 13 6.85 -1.55 7.84
C GLY A 13 6.29 -2.01 6.50
N ARG A 14 6.73 -3.16 6.00
CA ARG A 14 6.18 -3.76 4.79
C ARG A 14 6.15 -5.27 4.91
N VAL A 15 5.00 -5.85 4.59
CA VAL A 15 4.82 -7.31 4.57
C VAL A 15 4.15 -7.71 3.26
N GLU A 16 4.76 -8.65 2.56
CA GLU A 16 4.19 -9.25 1.36
C GLU A 16 3.55 -10.59 1.71
N LEU A 17 2.33 -10.81 1.25
CA LEU A 17 1.53 -11.96 1.63
C LEU A 17 1.55 -13.11 0.63
N HIS A 18 2.10 -12.90 -0.56
CA HIS A 18 2.13 -13.92 -1.60
C HIS A 18 2.70 -15.26 -1.09
N GLU A 19 3.92 -15.24 -0.58
CA GLU A 19 4.57 -16.45 -0.09
C GLU A 19 3.98 -16.93 1.24
N LYS A 20 3.69 -16.01 2.15
CA LYS A 20 3.16 -16.35 3.48
C LYS A 20 1.83 -17.09 3.42
N LEU A 21 1.01 -16.80 2.43
CA LEU A 21 -0.30 -17.41 2.25
C LEU A 21 -0.36 -18.38 1.06
N GLY A 22 0.71 -18.49 0.27
CA GLY A 22 0.71 -19.32 -0.91
C GLY A 22 -0.25 -18.84 -2.00
N LEU A 23 -0.33 -17.53 -2.20
CA LEU A 23 -1.24 -16.95 -3.18
C LEU A 23 -0.81 -17.29 -4.60
N THR A 24 -1.76 -17.52 -5.48
CA THR A 24 -1.50 -17.83 -6.89
C THR A 24 -2.09 -16.79 -7.84
N GLY A 25 -3.05 -16.00 -7.38
CA GLY A 25 -3.78 -15.04 -8.22
C GLY A 25 -3.52 -13.59 -7.93
N ALA A 26 -2.83 -13.28 -6.84
CA ALA A 26 -2.60 -11.89 -6.44
C ALA A 26 -1.32 -11.75 -5.63
N GLU A 27 -0.76 -10.55 -5.62
CA GLU A 27 0.24 -10.14 -4.66
C GLU A 27 -0.38 -9.05 -3.79
N ILE A 28 -0.32 -9.23 -2.48
CA ILE A 28 -0.87 -8.27 -1.53
C ILE A 28 0.24 -7.87 -0.57
N SER A 29 0.45 -6.58 -0.40
CA SER A 29 1.37 -6.08 0.61
C SER A 29 0.63 -5.22 1.63
N VAL A 30 1.07 -5.28 2.87
CA VAL A 30 0.62 -4.38 3.93
C VAL A 30 1.79 -3.47 4.27
N ASN A 31 1.56 -2.18 4.27
CA ASN A 31 2.60 -1.17 4.40
C ASN A 31 2.24 -0.20 5.53
N GLU A 32 3.24 0.15 6.32
CA GLU A 32 3.09 1.11 7.40
C GLU A 32 4.22 2.14 7.33
N LEU A 33 3.86 3.41 7.34
CA LEU A 33 4.80 4.52 7.38
C LEU A 33 4.55 5.30 8.67
N PRO A 34 5.59 5.60 9.46
CA PRO A 34 5.43 6.47 10.62
C PRO A 34 5.17 7.91 10.19
N ALA A 35 4.66 8.73 11.11
CA ALA A 35 4.39 10.15 10.87
C ALA A 35 5.61 10.83 10.26
N GLY A 36 5.39 11.62 9.23
CA GLY A 36 6.43 12.38 8.53
C GLY A 36 7.28 11.57 7.55
N ALA A 37 7.12 10.25 7.50
CA ALA A 37 7.91 9.40 6.60
C ALA A 37 7.26 9.30 5.22
N GLY A 38 8.07 8.98 4.23
CA GLY A 38 7.62 8.71 2.87
C GLY A 38 8.37 7.54 2.26
N VAL A 39 7.80 6.98 1.21
CA VAL A 39 8.50 6.02 0.38
C VAL A 39 9.64 6.76 -0.31
N PRO A 40 10.88 6.25 -0.27
CA PRO A 40 12.06 7.02 -0.71
C PRO A 40 12.19 7.23 -2.22
N PHE A 41 11.30 6.67 -3.02
CA PHE A 41 11.40 6.80 -4.47
C PHE A 41 10.02 6.78 -5.13
N VAL A 42 9.96 7.39 -6.32
CA VAL A 42 8.79 7.34 -7.20
C VAL A 42 8.88 6.07 -8.03
N HIS A 43 7.76 5.36 -8.18
CA HIS A 43 7.74 4.16 -9.03
C HIS A 43 6.48 4.07 -9.86
N SER A 44 6.51 3.21 -10.86
CA SER A 44 5.39 2.90 -11.74
C SER A 44 5.49 1.44 -12.18
N HIS A 45 4.40 0.91 -12.72
CA HIS A 45 4.37 -0.44 -13.27
C HIS A 45 4.05 -0.39 -14.76
N LYS A 46 4.45 -1.43 -15.49
CA LYS A 46 4.26 -1.46 -16.95
C LYS A 46 2.92 -2.05 -17.36
N GLU A 47 2.42 -3.04 -16.62
CA GLU A 47 1.31 -3.88 -17.09
C GLU A 47 0.13 -3.94 -16.11
N ASN A 48 0.37 -3.79 -14.82
CA ASN A 48 -0.66 -4.03 -13.82
C ASN A 48 -1.13 -2.76 -13.16
N GLU A 49 -2.44 -2.61 -13.07
CA GLU A 49 -2.99 -1.60 -12.17
C GLU A 49 -2.80 -2.06 -10.72
N GLU A 50 -2.82 -1.12 -9.81
CA GLU A 50 -2.76 -1.39 -8.38
C GLU A 50 -3.97 -0.82 -7.67
N ILE A 51 -4.41 -1.53 -6.63
CA ILE A 51 -5.47 -1.08 -5.73
C ILE A 51 -4.83 -0.83 -4.38
N TYR A 52 -5.06 0.34 -3.82
CA TYR A 52 -4.61 0.70 -2.48
C TYR A 52 -5.80 0.91 -1.57
N GLY A 53 -5.76 0.32 -0.38
CA GLY A 53 -6.77 0.52 0.65
C GLY A 53 -6.13 1.10 1.89
N ILE A 54 -6.64 2.22 2.40
CA ILE A 54 -6.09 2.88 3.57
C ILE A 54 -6.81 2.32 4.80
N LEU A 55 -6.06 1.61 5.64
CA LEU A 55 -6.61 0.90 6.79
C LEU A 55 -6.62 1.74 8.06
N ALA A 56 -5.62 2.60 8.23
CA ALA A 56 -5.48 3.43 9.43
C ALA A 56 -4.64 4.66 9.13
N GLY A 57 -4.87 5.73 9.89
CA GLY A 57 -4.07 6.93 9.80
C GLY A 57 -4.42 7.81 8.61
N LYS A 58 -3.49 8.62 8.20
CA LYS A 58 -3.65 9.54 7.07
C LYS A 58 -2.32 9.91 6.44
N GLY A 59 -2.38 10.35 5.19
CA GLY A 59 -1.22 10.74 4.42
C GLY A 59 -1.63 11.28 3.07
N LYS A 60 -0.77 11.08 2.08
CA LYS A 60 -1.03 11.50 0.71
C LYS A 60 -0.29 10.61 -0.27
N ALA A 61 -0.78 10.58 -1.50
CA ALA A 61 -0.06 10.04 -2.64
C ALA A 61 0.15 11.16 -3.65
N VAL A 62 1.32 11.19 -4.25
CA VAL A 62 1.59 12.05 -5.40
C VAL A 62 1.55 11.16 -6.64
N ILE A 63 0.58 11.40 -7.51
CA ILE A 63 0.31 10.56 -8.68
C ILE A 63 0.39 11.43 -9.92
N ASP A 64 1.40 11.20 -10.77
CA ASP A 64 1.70 12.02 -11.95
C ASP A 64 1.73 13.52 -11.63
N GLY A 65 2.31 13.88 -10.48
CA GLY A 65 2.42 15.26 -10.02
C GLY A 65 1.19 15.79 -9.29
N GLU A 66 0.10 15.05 -9.24
CA GLU A 66 -1.11 15.46 -8.51
C GLU A 66 -1.09 14.89 -7.11
N THR A 67 -1.34 15.75 -6.11
CA THR A 67 -1.41 15.32 -4.71
C THR A 67 -2.83 14.90 -4.37
N VAL A 68 -2.96 13.67 -3.86
CA VAL A 68 -4.22 13.10 -3.42
C VAL A 68 -4.13 12.82 -1.92
N ASP A 69 -4.97 13.49 -1.13
CA ASP A 69 -5.02 13.27 0.31
C ASP A 69 -5.70 11.93 0.61
N LEU A 70 -5.17 11.22 1.61
CA LEU A 70 -5.64 9.89 1.99
C LEU A 70 -5.94 9.82 3.47
N THR A 71 -7.04 9.14 3.81
CA THR A 71 -7.41 8.85 5.18
C THR A 71 -8.00 7.45 5.27
N ALA A 72 -8.07 6.89 6.47
CA ALA A 72 -8.64 5.55 6.70
C ALA A 72 -10.01 5.42 6.03
N GLY A 73 -10.21 4.33 5.31
CA GLY A 73 -11.42 4.06 4.55
C GLY A 73 -11.36 4.43 3.07
N ASP A 74 -10.32 5.15 2.65
CA ASP A 74 -10.15 5.48 1.24
C ASP A 74 -9.62 4.29 0.44
N TRP A 75 -10.09 4.16 -0.78
CA TRP A 75 -9.62 3.16 -1.75
C TRP A 75 -9.24 3.86 -3.05
N LEU A 76 -8.15 3.41 -3.63
CA LEU A 76 -7.54 4.09 -4.76
C LEU A 76 -7.10 3.08 -5.80
N ARG A 77 -7.50 3.27 -7.06
CA ARG A 77 -6.96 2.52 -8.19
C ARG A 77 -5.95 3.40 -8.91
N ILE A 78 -4.77 2.88 -9.16
CA ILE A 78 -3.73 3.59 -9.92
C ILE A 78 -3.43 2.82 -11.20
N ALA A 79 -3.52 3.51 -12.33
CA ALA A 79 -3.23 2.95 -13.64
C ALA A 79 -1.76 2.53 -13.74
N PRO A 80 -1.42 1.51 -14.57
CA PRO A 80 -0.07 0.93 -14.58
C PRO A 80 1.05 1.95 -14.79
N ALA A 81 0.94 2.81 -15.78
CA ALA A 81 2.01 3.73 -16.16
C ALA A 81 2.10 4.97 -15.27
N ALA A 82 1.12 5.22 -14.42
CA ALA A 82 1.12 6.40 -13.56
C ALA A 82 2.26 6.31 -12.54
N LYS A 83 3.00 7.40 -12.40
CA LYS A 83 4.07 7.50 -11.41
C LYS A 83 3.45 7.82 -10.06
N ARG A 84 3.87 7.11 -9.02
CA ARG A 84 3.30 7.26 -7.68
C ARG A 84 4.35 7.25 -6.60
N GLN A 85 4.06 8.01 -5.54
CA GLN A 85 4.86 8.02 -4.32
C GLN A 85 3.94 8.30 -3.14
N PHE A 86 4.08 7.52 -2.07
CA PHE A 86 3.23 7.63 -0.88
C PHE A 86 3.97 8.26 0.29
N PHE A 87 3.25 9.04 1.08
CA PHE A 87 3.76 9.72 2.27
C PHE A 87 2.76 9.62 3.40
N ALA A 88 3.26 9.44 4.63
CA ALA A 88 2.45 9.64 5.83
C ALA A 88 2.27 11.15 6.07
N ALA A 89 1.22 11.52 6.80
CA ALA A 89 1.05 12.90 7.25
C ALA A 89 2.13 13.27 8.27
N ASP A 90 2.36 14.57 8.45
CA ASP A 90 3.37 15.04 9.39
C ASP A 90 3.04 14.67 10.84
N ASP A 91 1.76 14.59 11.16
CA ASP A 91 1.25 14.34 12.51
C ASP A 91 0.61 12.95 12.68
N SER A 92 0.69 12.09 11.68
CA SER A 92 0.05 10.78 11.73
C SER A 92 0.76 9.79 10.82
N GLY A 93 0.95 8.58 11.31
CA GLY A 93 1.35 7.46 10.44
C GLY A 93 0.22 7.05 9.52
N ILE A 94 0.52 6.18 8.58
CA ILE A 94 -0.46 5.62 7.64
C ILE A 94 -0.19 4.12 7.49
N THR A 95 -1.26 3.34 7.49
CA THR A 95 -1.22 1.91 7.20
C THR A 95 -2.10 1.64 5.99
N TYR A 96 -1.54 1.01 4.97
CA TYR A 96 -2.30 0.72 3.76
C TYR A 96 -1.93 -0.64 3.19
N LEU A 97 -2.88 -1.23 2.48
CA LEU A 97 -2.62 -2.42 1.69
C LEU A 97 -2.52 -2.04 0.21
N CYS A 98 -1.76 -2.86 -0.52
CA CYS A 98 -1.63 -2.76 -1.97
C CYS A 98 -1.89 -4.12 -2.58
N ILE A 99 -2.71 -4.14 -3.60
CA ILE A 99 -3.05 -5.36 -4.33
C ILE A 99 -2.55 -5.23 -5.77
#